data_347900545af70545974259787fae654b
#
_entry.id   347900545af70545974259787fae654b
#
_cell.length_a   1.000
_cell.length_b   1.000
_cell.length_c   1.000
_cell.angle_alpha   90.00
_cell.angle_beta   90.00
_cell.angle_gamma   90.00
#
_symmetry.space_group_name_H-M   'P 1'
#
loop_
_entity.id
_entity.type
_entity.pdbx_description
1 polymer ?
#
loop_
_entity_poly.entity_id
_entity_poly.type
_entity_poly.pdbx_seq_one_letter_code
_entity_poly.pdbx_strand_id
1 'polypeptide(L)'
;MDRAQVQIPAEQLARQRDFETKIRDMHAQRPLRAMVDTFGCQQNVADSQHIMGMLEAMGCTFTDDPAQADVVVLNTCAIRDHAEKRVYGNLGALTHTKKANPQQVICLCGCMAQRPEVAEKVRQSYRHVDLVFGPQALWKFPELLYQVYTQRRRVFSVADEHGSIAEGMPVVREGRTRAWVSIMYGCNNFCSYCIVHYVRGRERSRDPERIIDEVRGLVAEGFKEITLLGQNVNSYGKDLGIGYDFADLLAALDQIEGDSLIRFMSSQPKDASHKLFDVMAASRHVARQLHLPVQSGCDRVLRAMNRPYDVEKYLELIAYARRVMPELVLTSDVIIGFPGETEAEAMETVALVEKVRFDALFTFIFSPRPGTPAARLPDPVPREEKQKWFDRLCAVQNGISEELHRQYVGQTLRCLVDGVSDDARWQLTARTAGGRLVHCTGDKNAVGEYRNVKITDSNTWALFGEVE
;
A
#
# COMPACT_ATOMS: atom_id res chain seq x y z
N MET A 1 24.73 -0.84 8.02
CA MET A 1 24.79 -1.89 6.98
C MET A 1 25.54 -1.32 5.81
N ASP A 2 26.47 -2.05 5.25
CA ASP A 2 27.17 -1.63 4.04
C ASP A 2 26.19 -1.59 2.88
N ARG A 3 26.15 -0.49 2.11
CA ARG A 3 25.23 -0.28 0.98
C ARG A 3 25.34 -1.38 -0.07
N ALA A 4 26.52 -1.97 -0.21
CA ALA A 4 26.79 -3.09 -1.13
C ALA A 4 26.03 -4.39 -0.75
N GLN A 5 25.63 -4.55 0.52
CA GLN A 5 24.92 -5.74 1.01
C GLN A 5 23.39 -5.63 0.86
N VAL A 6 22.86 -4.46 0.47
CA VAL A 6 21.41 -4.19 0.36
C VAL A 6 20.94 -4.31 -1.09
N GLN A 7 21.76 -3.99 -2.06
CA GLN A 7 21.40 -4.08 -3.48
C GLN A 7 21.72 -5.46 -4.05
N ILE A 8 20.76 -6.00 -4.81
CA ILE A 8 20.99 -7.23 -5.58
C ILE A 8 21.95 -6.93 -6.74
N PRO A 9 23.08 -7.68 -6.85
CA PRO A 9 24.02 -7.50 -7.95
C PRO A 9 23.36 -7.72 -9.31
N ALA A 10 23.78 -6.94 -10.31
CA ALA A 10 23.28 -7.02 -11.68
C ALA A 10 23.41 -8.44 -12.29
N GLU A 11 24.47 -9.18 -11.91
CA GLU A 11 24.67 -10.57 -12.33
C GLU A 11 23.55 -11.50 -11.81
N GLN A 12 23.11 -11.32 -10.55
CA GLN A 12 22.02 -12.11 -10.02
C GLN A 12 20.67 -11.79 -10.68
N LEU A 13 20.45 -10.52 -11.03
CA LEU A 13 19.26 -10.13 -11.80
C LEU A 13 19.34 -10.66 -13.25
N ALA A 14 20.52 -10.68 -13.86
CA ALA A 14 20.71 -11.29 -15.17
C ALA A 14 20.39 -12.81 -15.12
N ARG A 15 20.80 -13.50 -14.06
CA ARG A 15 20.45 -14.91 -13.84
C ARG A 15 18.93 -15.12 -13.73
N GLN A 16 18.17 -14.16 -13.15
CA GLN A 16 16.71 -14.28 -13.13
C GLN A 16 16.14 -14.21 -14.55
N ARG A 17 16.64 -13.30 -15.40
CA ARG A 17 16.25 -13.24 -16.82
C ARG A 17 16.54 -14.54 -17.59
N ASP A 18 17.63 -15.24 -17.23
CA ASP A 18 17.90 -16.56 -17.79
C ASP A 18 16.83 -17.59 -17.39
N PHE A 19 16.33 -17.53 -16.15
CA PHE A 19 15.22 -18.39 -15.72
C PHE A 19 13.91 -18.03 -16.41
N GLU A 20 13.61 -16.74 -16.61
CA GLU A 20 12.47 -16.28 -17.41
C GLU A 20 12.52 -16.88 -18.83
N THR A 21 13.67 -16.82 -19.48
CA THR A 21 13.89 -17.38 -20.81
C THR A 21 13.70 -18.91 -20.80
N LYS A 22 14.28 -19.62 -19.83
CA LYS A 22 14.14 -21.09 -19.72
C LYS A 22 12.67 -21.49 -19.56
N ILE A 23 11.89 -20.81 -18.73
CA ILE A 23 10.47 -21.11 -18.55
C ILE A 23 9.70 -20.83 -19.85
N ARG A 24 9.96 -19.73 -20.52
CA ARG A 24 9.36 -19.40 -21.80
C ARG A 24 9.65 -20.47 -22.85
N ASP A 25 10.89 -20.92 -22.94
CA ASP A 25 11.31 -21.96 -23.92
C ASP A 25 10.68 -23.32 -23.60
N MET A 26 10.57 -23.70 -22.32
CA MET A 26 9.86 -24.91 -21.88
C MET A 26 8.40 -24.95 -22.32
N HIS A 27 7.77 -23.80 -22.49
CA HIS A 27 6.34 -23.65 -22.80
C HIS A 27 6.10 -22.96 -24.16
N ALA A 28 7.10 -22.89 -25.04
CA ALA A 28 7.02 -22.19 -26.31
C ALA A 28 5.89 -22.66 -27.22
N GLN A 29 5.55 -23.96 -27.17
CA GLN A 29 4.46 -24.54 -28.00
C GLN A 29 3.06 -24.26 -27.41
N ARG A 30 2.97 -24.07 -26.10
CA ARG A 30 1.74 -23.76 -25.38
C ARG A 30 2.05 -22.73 -24.29
N PRO A 31 1.91 -21.42 -24.59
CA PRO A 31 2.10 -20.37 -23.61
C PRO A 31 1.23 -20.58 -22.37
N LEU A 32 1.83 -20.37 -21.19
CA LEU A 32 1.13 -20.50 -19.93
C LEU A 32 0.11 -19.37 -19.75
N ARG A 33 -1.00 -19.66 -19.09
CA ARG A 33 -1.94 -18.66 -18.59
C ARG A 33 -1.71 -18.45 -17.11
N ALA A 34 -1.57 -17.20 -16.71
CA ALA A 34 -1.33 -16.83 -15.32
C ALA A 34 -2.52 -16.03 -14.74
N MET A 35 -2.81 -16.24 -13.48
CA MET A 35 -3.70 -15.42 -12.68
C MET A 35 -2.92 -14.86 -11.50
N VAL A 36 -3.01 -13.55 -11.27
CA VAL A 36 -2.41 -12.90 -10.10
C VAL A 36 -3.51 -12.20 -9.33
N ASP A 37 -3.79 -12.66 -8.11
CA ASP A 37 -4.80 -12.05 -7.23
C ASP A 37 -4.11 -11.41 -6.02
N THR A 38 -4.52 -10.17 -5.68
CA THR A 38 -3.85 -9.33 -4.68
C THR A 38 -4.76 -9.02 -3.50
N PHE A 39 -4.37 -9.50 -2.34
CA PHE A 39 -5.05 -9.24 -1.07
C PHE A 39 -4.19 -8.36 -0.19
N GLY A 40 -4.36 -7.02 -0.27
CA GLY A 40 -3.49 -6.20 0.57
C GLY A 40 -3.57 -4.70 0.37
N CYS A 41 -2.43 -4.06 0.61
CA CYS A 41 -2.23 -2.62 0.45
C CYS A 41 -1.61 -2.30 -0.91
N GLN A 42 -1.42 -1.01 -1.20
CA GLN A 42 -0.80 -0.55 -2.46
C GLN A 42 0.61 -1.13 -2.68
N GLN A 43 1.36 -1.39 -1.61
CA GLN A 43 2.65 -2.07 -1.73
C GLN A 43 2.50 -3.50 -2.27
N ASN A 44 1.44 -4.23 -1.88
CA ASN A 44 1.17 -5.55 -2.47
C ASN A 44 0.75 -5.42 -3.94
N VAL A 45 0.03 -4.36 -4.31
CA VAL A 45 -0.30 -4.11 -5.73
C VAL A 45 0.97 -3.86 -6.54
N ALA A 46 1.88 -3.02 -6.05
CA ALA A 46 3.18 -2.79 -6.71
C ALA A 46 4.00 -4.10 -6.81
N ASP A 47 4.04 -4.91 -5.74
CA ASP A 47 4.69 -6.23 -5.77
C ASP A 47 4.05 -7.15 -6.82
N SER A 48 2.72 -7.14 -6.97
CA SER A 48 2.00 -7.92 -8.00
C SER A 48 2.31 -7.45 -9.41
N GLN A 49 2.47 -6.15 -9.63
CA GLN A 49 2.87 -5.61 -10.93
C GLN A 49 4.26 -6.12 -11.35
N HIS A 50 5.19 -6.29 -10.41
CA HIS A 50 6.48 -6.94 -10.67
C HIS A 50 6.31 -8.44 -10.97
N ILE A 51 5.45 -9.15 -10.24
CA ILE A 51 5.15 -10.56 -10.50
C ILE A 51 4.55 -10.72 -11.90
N MET A 52 3.61 -9.87 -12.29
CA MET A 52 3.02 -9.86 -13.63
C MET A 52 4.07 -9.58 -14.70
N GLY A 53 4.97 -8.61 -14.47
CA GLY A 53 6.07 -8.32 -15.40
C GLY A 53 7.01 -9.51 -15.61
N MET A 54 7.37 -10.21 -14.55
CA MET A 54 8.18 -11.44 -14.65
C MET A 54 7.43 -12.57 -15.37
N LEU A 55 6.12 -12.75 -15.11
CA LEU A 55 5.28 -13.73 -15.81
C LEU A 55 5.16 -13.40 -17.30
N GLU A 56 4.98 -12.13 -17.67
CA GLU A 56 4.96 -11.69 -19.06
C GLU A 56 6.32 -11.96 -19.76
N ALA A 57 7.46 -11.70 -19.08
CA ALA A 57 8.80 -12.02 -19.58
C ALA A 57 9.00 -13.53 -19.79
N MET A 58 8.31 -14.37 -19.01
CA MET A 58 8.26 -15.83 -19.20
C MET A 58 7.31 -16.25 -20.33
N GLY A 59 6.66 -15.32 -21.03
CA GLY A 59 5.71 -15.61 -22.11
C GLY A 59 4.30 -15.98 -21.66
N CYS A 60 3.93 -15.69 -20.41
CA CYS A 60 2.58 -15.94 -19.93
C CYS A 60 1.57 -14.93 -20.50
N THR A 61 0.35 -15.39 -20.74
CA THR A 61 -0.84 -14.54 -20.88
C THR A 61 -1.65 -14.53 -19.59
N PHE A 62 -2.56 -13.55 -19.41
CA PHE A 62 -3.30 -13.41 -18.15
C PHE A 62 -4.77 -13.81 -18.27
N THR A 63 -5.35 -14.27 -17.17
CA THR A 63 -6.77 -14.62 -17.03
C THR A 63 -7.23 -14.35 -15.60
N ASP A 64 -8.52 -14.01 -15.44
CA ASP A 64 -9.16 -13.85 -14.12
C ASP A 64 -9.84 -15.14 -13.64
N ASP A 65 -9.88 -16.19 -14.48
CA ASP A 65 -10.50 -17.47 -14.14
C ASP A 65 -9.42 -18.48 -13.67
N PRO A 66 -9.42 -18.86 -12.39
CA PRO A 66 -8.46 -19.80 -11.84
C PRO A 66 -8.55 -21.20 -12.48
N ALA A 67 -9.69 -21.56 -13.08
CA ALA A 67 -9.84 -22.83 -13.77
C ALA A 67 -9.10 -22.88 -15.12
N GLN A 68 -8.84 -21.72 -15.71
CA GLN A 68 -8.10 -21.57 -16.97
C GLN A 68 -6.61 -21.26 -16.76
N ALA A 69 -6.20 -20.94 -15.52
CA ALA A 69 -4.83 -20.59 -15.21
C ALA A 69 -3.94 -21.83 -15.05
N ASP A 70 -2.77 -21.79 -15.66
CA ASP A 70 -1.68 -22.76 -15.44
C ASP A 70 -0.83 -22.35 -14.23
N VAL A 71 -0.73 -21.05 -13.94
CA VAL A 71 -0.05 -20.49 -12.76
C VAL A 71 -1.01 -19.56 -12.03
N VAL A 72 -1.28 -19.82 -10.75
CA VAL A 72 -2.09 -18.98 -9.88
C VAL A 72 -1.20 -18.39 -8.79
N VAL A 73 -1.12 -17.07 -8.69
CA VAL A 73 -0.35 -16.37 -7.66
C VAL A 73 -1.28 -15.58 -6.76
N LEU A 74 -1.30 -15.91 -5.47
CA LEU A 74 -2.02 -15.16 -4.43
C LEU A 74 -1.02 -14.30 -3.67
N ASN A 75 -1.02 -12.99 -3.90
CA ASN A 75 -0.19 -12.04 -3.17
C ASN A 75 -0.93 -11.49 -1.96
N THR A 76 -0.37 -11.61 -0.77
CA THR A 76 -1.12 -11.60 0.48
C THR A 76 -0.55 -10.64 1.52
N CYS A 77 -1.46 -10.08 2.35
CA CYS A 77 -1.15 -9.11 3.39
C CYS A 77 -1.16 -9.74 4.79
N ALA A 78 -0.26 -9.29 5.68
CA ALA A 78 -0.22 -9.71 7.08
C ALA A 78 -0.96 -8.74 8.04
N ILE A 79 -1.42 -7.59 7.53
CA ILE A 79 -1.95 -6.51 8.39
C ILE A 79 -3.46 -6.66 8.64
N ARG A 80 -4.23 -7.21 7.70
CA ARG A 80 -5.69 -7.28 7.74
C ARG A 80 -6.17 -8.69 8.01
N ASP A 81 -6.86 -8.93 9.13
CA ASP A 81 -7.39 -10.25 9.54
C ASP A 81 -8.38 -10.83 8.51
N HIS A 82 -9.28 -9.98 7.99
CA HIS A 82 -10.21 -10.40 6.94
C HIS A 82 -9.49 -10.86 5.65
N ALA A 83 -8.37 -10.23 5.30
CA ALA A 83 -7.59 -10.65 4.14
C ALA A 83 -6.99 -12.05 4.35
N GLU A 84 -6.47 -12.34 5.54
CA GLU A 84 -5.91 -13.65 5.87
C GLU A 84 -6.97 -14.77 5.78
N LYS A 85 -8.16 -14.55 6.36
CA LYS A 85 -9.28 -15.50 6.29
C LYS A 85 -9.73 -15.75 4.85
N ARG A 86 -9.83 -14.69 4.04
CA ARG A 86 -10.19 -14.77 2.63
C ARG A 86 -9.16 -15.56 1.82
N VAL A 87 -7.87 -15.35 2.08
CA VAL A 87 -6.78 -16.10 1.42
C VAL A 87 -6.89 -17.59 1.70
N TYR A 88 -7.12 -18.00 2.96
CA TYR A 88 -7.28 -19.41 3.27
C TYR A 88 -8.52 -20.03 2.60
N GLY A 89 -9.62 -19.27 2.48
CA GLY A 89 -10.80 -19.69 1.72
C GLY A 89 -10.48 -19.93 0.23
N ASN A 90 -9.77 -18.99 -0.39
CA ASN A 90 -9.36 -19.09 -1.79
C ASN A 90 -8.38 -20.24 -2.00
N LEU A 91 -7.40 -20.43 -1.11
CA LEU A 91 -6.52 -21.61 -1.16
C LEU A 91 -7.31 -22.91 -1.09
N GLY A 92 -8.34 -22.97 -0.25
CA GLY A 92 -9.23 -24.14 -0.18
C GLY A 92 -9.96 -24.40 -1.51
N ALA A 93 -10.50 -23.35 -2.13
CA ALA A 93 -11.22 -23.43 -3.41
C ALA A 93 -10.31 -23.92 -4.56
N LEU A 94 -9.04 -23.49 -4.59
CA LEU A 94 -8.06 -23.90 -5.61
C LEU A 94 -7.74 -25.41 -5.58
N THR A 95 -8.15 -26.13 -4.55
CA THR A 95 -8.06 -27.61 -4.54
C THR A 95 -8.85 -28.22 -5.69
N HIS A 96 -9.98 -27.61 -6.09
CA HIS A 96 -10.81 -28.11 -7.17
C HIS A 96 -10.14 -27.90 -8.54
N THR A 97 -9.57 -26.73 -8.79
CA THR A 97 -8.86 -26.44 -10.05
C THR A 97 -7.60 -27.25 -10.19
N LYS A 98 -6.84 -27.45 -9.08
CA LYS A 98 -5.66 -28.31 -9.05
C LYS A 98 -5.97 -29.79 -9.31
N LYS A 99 -7.14 -30.28 -8.85
CA LYS A 99 -7.60 -31.65 -9.17
C LYS A 99 -7.97 -31.79 -10.65
N ALA A 100 -8.60 -30.77 -11.25
CA ALA A 100 -8.94 -30.76 -12.66
C ALA A 100 -7.70 -30.60 -13.56
N ASN A 101 -6.73 -29.77 -13.14
CA ASN A 101 -5.45 -29.57 -13.82
C ASN A 101 -4.28 -29.83 -12.85
N PRO A 102 -3.80 -31.09 -12.73
CA PRO A 102 -2.69 -31.44 -11.84
C PRO A 102 -1.38 -30.72 -12.15
N GLN A 103 -1.20 -30.18 -13.34
CA GLN A 103 -0.02 -29.42 -13.75
C GLN A 103 -0.11 -27.92 -13.32
N GLN A 104 -1.28 -27.43 -12.90
CA GLN A 104 -1.45 -26.08 -12.40
C GLN A 104 -0.46 -25.81 -11.25
N VAL A 105 0.26 -24.71 -11.29
CA VAL A 105 1.14 -24.26 -10.19
C VAL A 105 0.43 -23.22 -9.35
N ILE A 106 0.31 -23.47 -8.05
CA ILE A 106 -0.32 -22.56 -7.09
C ILE A 106 0.75 -21.97 -6.20
N CYS A 107 0.85 -20.62 -6.23
CA CYS A 107 1.82 -19.82 -5.49
C CYS A 107 1.13 -18.99 -4.43
N LEU A 108 1.69 -18.97 -3.21
CA LEU A 108 1.32 -18.04 -2.14
C LEU A 108 2.50 -17.13 -1.86
N CYS A 109 2.32 -15.82 -1.94
CA CYS A 109 3.40 -14.87 -1.67
C CYS A 109 2.94 -13.65 -0.86
N GLY A 110 3.86 -12.71 -0.64
CA GLY A 110 3.61 -11.47 0.07
C GLY A 110 3.83 -11.56 1.59
N CYS A 111 3.37 -10.52 2.30
CA CYS A 111 3.67 -10.35 3.73
C CYS A 111 3.15 -11.49 4.61
N MET A 112 1.98 -12.06 4.28
CA MET A 112 1.41 -13.18 5.02
C MET A 112 2.29 -14.44 4.87
N ALA A 113 2.78 -14.71 3.67
CA ALA A 113 3.61 -15.86 3.35
C ALA A 113 4.98 -15.82 4.05
N GLN A 114 5.48 -14.62 4.40
CA GLN A 114 6.76 -14.44 5.13
C GLN A 114 6.70 -14.94 6.57
N ARG A 115 5.50 -15.12 7.15
CA ARG A 115 5.34 -15.58 8.52
C ARG A 115 5.59 -17.09 8.62
N PRO A 116 6.54 -17.55 9.48
CA PRO A 116 6.90 -18.96 9.58
C PRO A 116 5.71 -19.87 9.92
N GLU A 117 4.82 -19.41 10.80
CA GLU A 117 3.62 -20.16 11.20
C GLU A 117 2.61 -20.34 10.06
N VAL A 118 2.52 -19.34 9.16
CA VAL A 118 1.69 -19.42 7.96
C VAL A 118 2.28 -20.40 6.95
N ALA A 119 3.59 -20.29 6.70
CA ALA A 119 4.30 -21.20 5.80
C ALA A 119 4.16 -22.65 6.28
N GLU A 120 4.28 -22.89 7.58
CA GLU A 120 4.13 -24.25 8.16
C GLU A 120 2.68 -24.74 8.06
N LYS A 121 1.68 -23.89 8.36
CA LYS A 121 0.26 -24.23 8.17
C LYS A 121 -0.02 -24.59 6.71
N VAL A 122 0.53 -23.85 5.74
CA VAL A 122 0.37 -24.15 4.31
C VAL A 122 1.07 -25.45 3.96
N ARG A 123 2.24 -25.72 4.54
CA ARG A 123 2.99 -26.96 4.35
C ARG A 123 2.18 -28.19 4.77
N GLN A 124 1.50 -28.10 5.90
CA GLN A 124 0.74 -29.22 6.49
C GLN A 124 -0.64 -29.38 5.88
N SER A 125 -1.39 -28.28 5.73
CA SER A 125 -2.84 -28.31 5.47
C SER A 125 -3.21 -28.02 4.00
N TYR A 126 -2.35 -27.36 3.22
CA TYR A 126 -2.62 -26.97 1.82
C TYR A 126 -1.60 -27.64 0.87
N ARG A 127 -1.64 -28.95 0.78
CA ARG A 127 -0.66 -29.74 0.03
C ARG A 127 -0.63 -29.48 -1.48
N HIS A 128 -1.68 -28.85 -2.02
CA HIS A 128 -1.81 -28.45 -3.42
C HIS A 128 -1.12 -27.11 -3.75
N VAL A 129 -0.62 -26.39 -2.74
CA VAL A 129 0.22 -25.19 -2.96
C VAL A 129 1.64 -25.61 -3.25
N ASP A 130 2.18 -25.20 -4.39
CA ASP A 130 3.48 -25.64 -4.91
C ASP A 130 4.62 -24.71 -4.49
N LEU A 131 4.35 -23.38 -4.41
CA LEU A 131 5.35 -22.36 -4.11
C LEU A 131 4.87 -21.40 -3.02
N VAL A 132 5.72 -21.19 -2.00
CA VAL A 132 5.48 -20.17 -0.95
C VAL A 132 6.73 -19.31 -0.82
N PHE A 133 6.58 -17.99 -0.96
CA PHE A 133 7.71 -17.06 -0.82
C PHE A 133 7.30 -15.71 -0.23
N GLY A 134 8.21 -15.12 0.54
CA GLY A 134 8.01 -13.81 1.15
C GLY A 134 8.38 -12.66 0.21
N PRO A 135 8.08 -11.38 0.62
CA PRO A 135 8.40 -10.21 -0.19
C PRO A 135 9.90 -10.03 -0.42
N GLN A 136 10.74 -10.55 0.44
CA GLN A 136 12.20 -10.47 0.31
C GLN A 136 12.75 -11.39 -0.78
N ALA A 137 12.02 -12.44 -1.12
CA ALA A 137 12.37 -13.38 -2.21
C ALA A 137 11.63 -13.08 -3.53
N LEU A 138 10.89 -11.98 -3.62
CA LEU A 138 10.09 -11.63 -4.80
C LEU A 138 10.95 -11.59 -6.08
N TRP A 139 12.12 -11.02 -6.04
CA TRP A 139 13.03 -10.94 -7.17
C TRP A 139 13.56 -12.29 -7.66
N LYS A 140 13.49 -13.33 -6.80
CA LYS A 140 13.86 -14.73 -7.13
C LYS A 140 12.70 -15.51 -7.75
N PHE A 141 11.53 -14.92 -7.94
CA PHE A 141 10.34 -15.63 -8.41
C PHE A 141 10.58 -16.46 -9.67
N PRO A 142 11.32 -15.99 -10.72
CA PRO A 142 11.64 -16.81 -11.88
C PRO A 142 12.41 -18.08 -11.54
N GLU A 143 13.45 -17.98 -10.70
CA GLU A 143 14.22 -19.15 -10.25
C GLU A 143 13.37 -20.13 -9.43
N LEU A 144 12.55 -19.60 -8.50
CA LEU A 144 11.69 -20.42 -7.65
C LEU A 144 10.64 -21.17 -8.47
N LEU A 145 10.02 -20.51 -9.43
CA LEU A 145 9.05 -21.13 -10.33
C LEU A 145 9.71 -22.17 -11.23
N TYR A 146 10.90 -21.90 -11.76
CA TYR A 146 11.69 -22.88 -12.52
C TYR A 146 12.02 -24.13 -11.70
N GLN A 147 12.34 -23.97 -10.40
CA GLN A 147 12.57 -25.10 -9.49
C GLN A 147 11.30 -25.95 -9.31
N VAL A 148 10.12 -25.34 -9.21
CA VAL A 148 8.84 -26.08 -9.14
C VAL A 148 8.66 -26.96 -10.37
N TYR A 149 8.87 -26.42 -11.58
CA TYR A 149 8.70 -27.14 -12.84
C TYR A 149 9.71 -28.29 -13.01
N THR A 150 10.99 -28.04 -12.69
CA THR A 150 12.07 -28.98 -12.96
C THR A 150 12.22 -30.05 -11.88
N GLN A 151 12.03 -29.69 -10.61
CA GLN A 151 12.23 -30.60 -9.49
C GLN A 151 10.95 -31.33 -9.09
N ARG A 152 9.78 -30.88 -9.59
CA ARG A 152 8.46 -31.45 -9.29
C ARG A 152 8.20 -31.60 -7.79
N ARG A 153 8.70 -30.64 -7.01
CA ARG A 153 8.52 -30.57 -5.55
C ARG A 153 8.05 -29.20 -5.13
N ARG A 154 7.42 -29.14 -3.97
CA ARG A 154 7.01 -27.89 -3.34
C ARG A 154 8.22 -27.08 -2.92
N VAL A 155 8.21 -25.78 -3.17
CA VAL A 155 9.30 -24.84 -2.85
C VAL A 155 8.81 -23.82 -1.81
N PHE A 156 9.58 -23.62 -0.75
CA PHE A 156 9.30 -22.65 0.33
C PHE A 156 10.51 -21.76 0.52
N SER A 157 10.38 -20.48 0.18
CA SER A 157 11.43 -19.45 0.30
C SER A 157 10.95 -18.35 1.24
N VAL A 158 10.98 -18.65 2.53
CA VAL A 158 10.54 -17.77 3.63
C VAL A 158 11.64 -17.56 4.68
N ALA A 159 12.88 -17.77 4.31
CA ALA A 159 14.02 -17.60 5.21
C ALA A 159 14.18 -16.14 5.63
N ASP A 160 14.74 -15.93 6.82
CA ASP A 160 15.10 -14.64 7.40
C ASP A 160 16.31 -14.04 6.68
N GLU A 161 16.17 -13.77 5.39
CA GLU A 161 17.16 -13.02 4.64
C GLU A 161 17.02 -11.53 4.99
N HIS A 162 18.12 -10.86 5.28
CA HIS A 162 18.14 -9.39 5.34
C HIS A 162 17.67 -8.88 3.98
N GLY A 163 16.52 -8.19 3.97
CA GLY A 163 15.88 -7.78 2.73
C GLY A 163 16.81 -6.99 1.82
N SER A 164 16.68 -7.21 0.53
CA SER A 164 17.48 -6.59 -0.52
C SER A 164 16.64 -5.69 -1.40
N ILE A 165 17.29 -4.84 -2.19
CA ILE A 165 16.67 -4.00 -3.21
C ILE A 165 17.06 -4.58 -4.57
N ALA A 166 16.07 -4.94 -5.37
CA ALA A 166 16.25 -5.37 -6.76
C ALA A 166 15.80 -4.25 -7.70
N GLU A 167 16.75 -3.59 -8.34
CA GLU A 167 16.46 -2.52 -9.31
C GLU A 167 16.27 -3.09 -10.72
N GLY A 168 15.34 -2.50 -11.47
CA GLY A 168 15.12 -2.88 -12.88
C GLY A 168 14.40 -4.22 -13.08
N MET A 169 13.61 -4.66 -12.10
CA MET A 169 12.69 -5.78 -12.32
C MET A 169 11.61 -5.40 -13.34
N PRO A 170 11.16 -6.34 -14.18
CA PRO A 170 10.01 -6.11 -15.06
C PRO A 170 8.77 -5.65 -14.30
N VAL A 171 7.95 -4.80 -14.90
CA VAL A 171 6.72 -4.28 -14.31
C VAL A 171 5.63 -4.24 -15.36
N VAL A 172 4.47 -4.80 -15.06
CA VAL A 172 3.23 -4.60 -15.85
C VAL A 172 2.30 -3.69 -15.08
N ARG A 173 1.92 -2.58 -15.69
CA ARG A 173 0.98 -1.61 -15.12
C ARG A 173 -0.32 -1.62 -15.91
N GLU A 174 -1.44 -1.69 -15.21
CA GLU A 174 -2.76 -1.61 -15.82
C GLU A 174 -3.12 -0.15 -16.10
N GLY A 175 -3.38 0.18 -17.37
CA GLY A 175 -3.71 1.53 -17.81
C GLY A 175 -2.57 2.52 -17.63
N ARG A 176 -2.87 3.83 -17.80
CA ARG A 176 -1.91 4.95 -17.67
C ARG A 176 -2.40 6.03 -16.70
N THR A 177 -3.43 5.76 -15.94
CA THR A 177 -4.00 6.74 -15.02
C THR A 177 -3.15 6.88 -13.76
N ARG A 178 -2.70 5.73 -13.19
CA ARG A 178 -1.96 5.68 -11.93
C ARG A 178 -0.76 4.75 -11.98
N ALA A 179 0.33 5.16 -11.32
CA ALA A 179 1.49 4.30 -11.08
C ALA A 179 1.87 4.30 -9.60
N TRP A 180 2.39 3.17 -9.13
CA TRP A 180 2.99 3.03 -7.81
C TRP A 180 4.50 2.84 -7.95
N VAL A 181 5.25 3.64 -7.20
CA VAL A 181 6.72 3.60 -7.19
C VAL A 181 7.18 3.34 -5.76
N SER A 182 7.71 2.17 -5.50
CA SER A 182 8.33 1.86 -4.20
C SER A 182 9.63 2.63 -4.09
N ILE A 183 9.76 3.54 -3.10
CA ILE A 183 10.99 4.32 -2.88
C ILE A 183 11.85 3.73 -1.77
N MET A 184 11.25 2.91 -0.90
CA MET A 184 11.94 2.23 0.18
C MET A 184 11.17 1.01 0.65
N TYR A 185 11.85 0.12 1.34
CA TYR A 185 11.29 -1.11 1.91
C TYR A 185 11.63 -1.22 3.39
N GLY A 186 10.74 -1.87 4.17
CA GLY A 186 10.94 -2.12 5.60
C GLY A 186 10.63 -0.92 6.49
N CYS A 187 10.71 -1.12 7.80
CA CYS A 187 10.39 -0.08 8.79
C CYS A 187 11.18 -0.30 10.10
N ASN A 188 11.78 0.76 10.64
CA ASN A 188 12.51 0.76 11.89
C ASN A 188 11.73 1.34 13.08
N ASN A 189 10.41 1.52 12.95
CA ASN A 189 9.63 2.16 14.01
C ASN A 189 9.26 1.22 15.17
N PHE A 190 9.24 -0.09 14.95
CA PHE A 190 8.95 -1.10 16.00
C PHE A 190 7.71 -0.82 16.84
N CYS A 191 6.64 -0.27 16.23
CA CYS A 191 5.37 -0.08 16.92
C CYS A 191 4.91 -1.42 17.51
N SER A 192 4.48 -1.44 18.78
CA SER A 192 4.25 -2.67 19.53
C SER A 192 3.16 -3.59 18.96
N TYR A 193 2.27 -3.05 18.13
CA TYR A 193 1.17 -3.76 17.46
C TYR A 193 1.49 -4.19 16.02
N CYS A 194 2.63 -3.73 15.46
CA CYS A 194 2.87 -3.81 14.03
C CYS A 194 3.72 -5.02 13.65
N ILE A 195 3.26 -5.77 12.65
CA ILE A 195 3.96 -6.95 12.11
C ILE A 195 4.95 -6.59 10.99
N VAL A 196 4.93 -5.35 10.49
CA VAL A 196 5.64 -4.96 9.26
C VAL A 196 7.13 -5.23 9.31
N HIS A 197 7.82 -4.85 10.39
CA HIS A 197 9.26 -5.06 10.50
C HIS A 197 9.68 -6.54 10.55
N TYR A 198 8.77 -7.45 10.93
CA TYR A 198 9.02 -8.89 10.87
C TYR A 198 8.89 -9.46 9.45
N VAL A 199 7.99 -8.89 8.64
CA VAL A 199 7.69 -9.42 7.30
C VAL A 199 8.34 -8.65 6.16
N ARG A 200 8.65 -7.35 6.35
CA ARG A 200 9.32 -6.49 5.37
C ARG A 200 10.77 -6.16 5.73
N GLY A 201 11.18 -6.47 6.96
CA GLY A 201 12.54 -6.24 7.47
C GLY A 201 12.83 -4.77 7.81
N ARG A 202 14.13 -4.44 7.88
CA ARG A 202 14.63 -3.11 8.19
C ARG A 202 14.45 -2.13 7.04
N GLU A 203 14.48 -0.82 7.36
CA GLU A 203 14.44 0.25 6.37
C GLU A 203 15.59 0.14 5.37
N ARG A 204 15.26 0.26 4.10
CA ARG A 204 16.18 0.27 2.97
C ARG A 204 15.64 1.22 1.92
N SER A 205 16.33 2.33 1.70
CA SER A 205 15.98 3.34 0.70
C SER A 205 16.58 2.98 -0.66
N ARG A 206 15.81 3.11 -1.71
CA ARG A 206 16.30 3.02 -3.09
C ARG A 206 17.16 4.23 -3.42
N ASP A 207 17.98 4.09 -4.43
CA ASP A 207 18.82 5.17 -4.95
C ASP A 207 17.94 6.33 -5.49
N PRO A 208 18.18 7.60 -5.12
CA PRO A 208 17.40 8.74 -5.57
C PRO A 208 17.36 8.88 -7.10
N GLU A 209 18.49 8.69 -7.77
CA GLU A 209 18.58 8.84 -9.23
C GLU A 209 17.72 7.80 -9.95
N ARG A 210 17.71 6.56 -9.44
CA ARG A 210 16.86 5.48 -9.99
C ARG A 210 15.37 5.78 -9.84
N ILE A 211 14.97 6.37 -8.71
CA ILE A 211 13.58 6.78 -8.48
C ILE A 211 13.21 7.93 -9.43
N ILE A 212 14.08 8.93 -9.55
CA ILE A 212 13.85 10.09 -10.43
C ILE A 212 13.74 9.64 -11.89
N ASP A 213 14.61 8.74 -12.35
CA ASP A 213 14.55 8.21 -13.71
C ASP A 213 13.27 7.39 -13.95
N GLU A 214 12.85 6.57 -12.99
CA GLU A 214 11.59 5.81 -13.07
C GLU A 214 10.39 6.77 -13.17
N VAL A 215 10.31 7.77 -12.30
CA VAL A 215 9.21 8.76 -12.31
C VAL A 215 9.23 9.56 -13.61
N ARG A 216 10.39 9.98 -14.11
CA ARG A 216 10.53 10.69 -15.40
C ARG A 216 10.00 9.84 -16.56
N GLY A 217 10.33 8.54 -16.56
CA GLY A 217 9.81 7.60 -17.56
C GLY A 217 8.28 7.53 -17.50
N LEU A 218 7.69 7.39 -16.31
CA LEU A 218 6.24 7.34 -16.13
C LEU A 218 5.54 8.63 -16.59
N VAL A 219 6.09 9.79 -16.27
CA VAL A 219 5.57 11.08 -16.76
C VAL A 219 5.60 11.15 -18.28
N ALA A 220 6.71 10.72 -18.89
CA ALA A 220 6.86 10.68 -20.35
C ALA A 220 5.89 9.69 -21.02
N GLU A 221 5.56 8.57 -20.35
CA GLU A 221 4.53 7.61 -20.80
C GLU A 221 3.09 8.13 -20.63
N GLY A 222 2.90 9.27 -19.93
CA GLY A 222 1.63 9.94 -19.77
C GLY A 222 0.84 9.54 -18.51
N PHE A 223 1.46 8.88 -17.54
CA PHE A 223 0.82 8.61 -16.25
C PHE A 223 0.41 9.91 -15.55
N LYS A 224 -0.82 9.98 -15.03
CA LYS A 224 -1.40 11.18 -14.43
C LYS A 224 -1.22 11.29 -12.92
N GLU A 225 -1.11 10.17 -12.23
CA GLU A 225 -0.89 10.14 -10.78
C GLU A 225 0.20 9.11 -10.46
N ILE A 226 1.22 9.54 -9.72
CA ILE A 226 2.34 8.69 -9.30
C ILE A 226 2.37 8.70 -7.78
N THR A 227 2.16 7.53 -7.17
CA THR A 227 2.17 7.39 -5.71
C THR A 227 3.46 6.75 -5.24
N LEU A 228 4.23 7.47 -4.43
CA LEU A 228 5.44 6.98 -3.80
C LEU A 228 5.08 6.09 -2.60
N LEU A 229 5.61 4.88 -2.59
CA LEU A 229 5.31 3.86 -1.59
C LEU A 229 6.52 3.53 -0.72
N GLY A 230 6.24 3.25 0.53
CA GLY A 230 7.15 2.72 1.53
C GLY A 230 6.39 2.31 2.77
N GLN A 231 7.05 1.80 3.78
CA GLN A 231 6.44 1.49 5.07
C GLN A 231 6.57 2.65 6.07
N ASN A 232 7.45 3.62 5.77
CA ASN A 232 7.57 4.92 6.41
C ASN A 232 8.33 5.85 5.47
N VAL A 233 7.65 6.46 4.51
CA VAL A 233 8.30 7.28 3.46
C VAL A 233 9.05 8.48 4.02
N ASN A 234 8.64 9.03 5.17
CA ASN A 234 9.28 10.16 5.80
C ASN A 234 10.69 9.84 6.34
N SER A 235 11.03 8.57 6.51
CA SER A 235 12.39 8.16 6.90
C SER A 235 13.31 7.86 5.70
N TYR A 236 12.81 8.02 4.46
CA TYR A 236 13.60 7.84 3.26
C TYR A 236 14.92 8.61 3.33
N GLY A 237 15.98 7.97 2.90
CA GLY A 237 17.32 8.55 2.82
C GLY A 237 18.17 8.45 4.09
N LYS A 238 17.56 8.19 5.27
CA LYS A 238 18.32 8.09 6.52
C LYS A 238 19.40 7.00 6.53
N ASP A 239 19.15 5.91 5.83
CA ASP A 239 20.07 4.78 5.69
C ASP A 239 21.08 4.96 4.53
N LEU A 240 20.92 5.97 3.70
CA LEU A 240 21.82 6.25 2.58
C LEU A 240 23.13 6.92 3.01
N GLY A 241 23.14 7.66 4.14
CA GLY A 241 24.32 8.33 4.67
C GLY A 241 24.87 9.49 3.83
N ILE A 242 24.05 10.03 2.92
CA ILE A 242 24.45 11.10 1.96
C ILE A 242 23.81 12.46 2.26
N GLY A 243 23.13 12.60 3.42
CA GLY A 243 22.45 13.84 3.79
C GLY A 243 21.23 14.20 2.92
N TYR A 244 20.65 13.23 2.21
CA TYR A 244 19.52 13.37 1.32
C TYR A 244 18.29 12.74 1.96
N ASP A 245 17.21 13.50 2.12
CA ASP A 245 15.99 13.06 2.79
C ASP A 245 14.78 13.00 1.83
N PHE A 246 13.61 12.65 2.38
CA PHE A 246 12.38 12.55 1.61
C PHE A 246 11.94 13.89 1.01
N ALA A 247 12.17 14.99 1.71
CA ALA A 247 11.85 16.32 1.18
C ALA A 247 12.74 16.68 -0.02
N ASP A 248 14.02 16.31 0.01
CA ASP A 248 14.93 16.49 -1.13
C ASP A 248 14.47 15.67 -2.33
N LEU A 249 14.04 14.42 -2.11
CA LEU A 249 13.48 13.59 -3.18
C LEU A 249 12.24 14.24 -3.79
N LEU A 250 11.29 14.71 -2.98
CA LEU A 250 10.08 15.38 -3.49
C LEU A 250 10.42 16.65 -4.26
N ALA A 251 11.37 17.45 -3.78
CA ALA A 251 11.82 18.65 -4.48
C ALA A 251 12.45 18.33 -5.84
N ALA A 252 13.23 17.25 -5.94
CA ALA A 252 13.80 16.79 -7.20
C ALA A 252 12.74 16.26 -8.17
N LEU A 253 11.76 15.50 -7.67
CA LEU A 253 10.64 15.00 -8.47
C LEU A 253 9.72 16.12 -8.98
N ASP A 254 9.56 17.22 -8.21
CA ASP A 254 8.78 18.39 -8.62
C ASP A 254 9.37 19.14 -9.82
N GLN A 255 10.66 18.91 -10.13
CA GLN A 255 11.32 19.50 -11.32
C GLN A 255 11.04 18.73 -12.61
N ILE A 256 10.37 17.58 -12.54
CA ILE A 256 10.02 16.80 -13.73
C ILE A 256 8.83 17.48 -14.42
N GLU A 257 9.05 17.97 -15.63
CA GLU A 257 7.99 18.61 -16.41
C GLU A 257 6.94 17.60 -16.86
N GLY A 258 5.67 17.98 -16.75
CA GLY A 258 4.55 17.14 -17.16
C GLY A 258 3.25 17.51 -16.42
N ASP A 259 2.17 16.79 -16.74
CA ASP A 259 0.85 16.95 -16.11
C ASP A 259 0.54 15.74 -15.21
N SER A 260 1.45 15.45 -14.28
CA SER A 260 1.33 14.34 -13.34
C SER A 260 1.31 14.86 -11.91
N LEU A 261 0.49 14.22 -11.07
CA LEU A 261 0.40 14.51 -9.64
C LEU A 261 1.20 13.46 -8.86
N ILE A 262 2.07 13.92 -7.97
CA ILE A 262 2.86 13.05 -7.09
C ILE A 262 2.17 12.96 -5.73
N ARG A 263 1.92 11.74 -5.27
CA ARG A 263 1.40 11.43 -3.94
C ARG A 263 2.37 10.56 -3.17
N PHE A 264 2.18 10.48 -1.88
CA PHE A 264 2.88 9.51 -1.05
C PHE A 264 1.98 8.99 0.07
N MET A 265 2.29 7.82 0.57
CA MET A 265 1.55 7.14 1.63
C MET A 265 2.51 6.64 2.72
N SER A 266 1.95 6.27 3.89
CA SER A 266 2.69 5.65 4.99
C SER A 266 3.70 6.60 5.66
N SER A 267 3.25 7.79 6.03
CA SER A 267 4.02 8.73 6.86
C SER A 267 3.98 8.34 8.34
N GLN A 268 4.93 8.88 9.12
CA GLN A 268 4.91 8.79 10.57
C GLN A 268 5.22 10.16 11.20
N PRO A 269 4.48 10.57 12.25
CA PRO A 269 4.64 11.89 12.87
C PRO A 269 6.06 12.20 13.34
N LYS A 270 6.79 11.20 13.89
CA LYS A 270 8.17 11.40 14.38
C LYS A 270 9.13 11.82 13.26
N ASP A 271 8.87 11.41 12.03
CA ASP A 271 9.75 11.65 10.87
C ASP A 271 9.20 12.75 9.94
N ALA A 272 8.02 13.30 10.24
CA ALA A 272 7.48 14.46 9.56
C ALA A 272 8.25 15.73 9.98
N SER A 273 8.63 16.55 9.02
CA SER A 273 9.44 17.76 9.25
C SER A 273 8.81 19.01 8.64
N HIS A 274 9.15 20.18 9.17
CA HIS A 274 8.76 21.45 8.56
C HIS A 274 9.29 21.57 7.13
N LYS A 275 10.55 21.13 6.87
CA LYS A 275 11.14 21.08 5.53
C LYS A 275 10.24 20.32 4.54
N LEU A 276 9.69 19.17 4.95
CA LEU A 276 8.76 18.40 4.11
C LEU A 276 7.52 19.23 3.76
N PHE A 277 6.92 19.88 4.75
CA PHE A 277 5.72 20.69 4.53
C PHE A 277 5.98 21.92 3.68
N ASP A 278 7.15 22.56 3.84
CA ASP A 278 7.56 23.71 3.02
C ASP A 278 7.76 23.30 1.54
N VAL A 279 8.39 22.13 1.30
CA VAL A 279 8.54 21.56 -0.05
C VAL A 279 7.17 21.24 -0.64
N MET A 280 6.28 20.59 0.11
CA MET A 280 4.91 20.32 -0.36
C MET A 280 4.16 21.62 -0.72
N ALA A 281 4.27 22.65 0.13
CA ALA A 281 3.62 23.94 -0.09
C ALA A 281 4.16 24.67 -1.34
N ALA A 282 5.45 24.57 -1.61
CA ALA A 282 6.09 25.22 -2.76
C ALA A 282 5.92 24.43 -4.08
N SER A 283 5.62 23.13 -3.99
CA SER A 283 5.57 22.25 -5.14
C SER A 283 4.35 22.49 -6.05
N ARG A 284 4.52 22.27 -7.36
CA ARG A 284 3.44 22.30 -8.35
C ARG A 284 2.83 20.92 -8.56
N HIS A 285 3.62 19.86 -8.38
CA HIS A 285 3.24 18.48 -8.72
C HIS A 285 2.93 17.62 -7.49
N VAL A 286 3.40 17.99 -6.28
CA VAL A 286 3.09 17.23 -5.06
C VAL A 286 1.69 17.58 -4.54
N ALA A 287 0.88 16.56 -4.33
CA ALA A 287 -0.49 16.70 -3.83
C ALA A 287 -0.53 17.37 -2.45
N ARG A 288 -1.46 18.32 -2.25
CA ARG A 288 -1.77 18.89 -0.93
C ARG A 288 -2.60 17.90 -0.10
N GLN A 289 -2.09 16.69 0.02
CA GLN A 289 -2.68 15.60 0.80
C GLN A 289 -1.61 15.00 1.69
N LEU A 290 -1.90 14.92 2.99
CA LEU A 290 -1.00 14.30 3.97
C LEU A 290 -1.76 13.21 4.73
N HIS A 291 -1.30 11.97 4.60
CA HIS A 291 -1.74 10.88 5.46
C HIS A 291 -0.73 10.73 6.61
N LEU A 292 -1.13 11.16 7.82
CA LEU A 292 -0.25 11.20 9.00
C LEU A 292 -0.89 10.43 10.19
N PRO A 293 -0.67 9.12 10.30
CA PRO A 293 -1.28 8.27 11.30
C PRO A 293 -0.93 8.64 12.74
N VAL A 294 -1.90 9.16 13.49
CA VAL A 294 -1.74 9.50 14.93
C VAL A 294 -1.86 8.28 15.82
N GLN A 295 -2.71 7.34 15.47
CA GLN A 295 -3.04 6.09 16.14
C GLN A 295 -3.87 6.24 17.42
N SER A 296 -3.58 7.17 18.33
CA SER A 296 -4.31 7.46 19.56
C SER A 296 -4.17 8.93 19.96
N GLY A 297 -5.16 9.46 20.63
CA GLY A 297 -5.14 10.80 21.23
C GLY A 297 -4.67 10.81 22.68
N CYS A 298 -4.24 9.69 23.23
CA CYS A 298 -3.76 9.55 24.60
C CYS A 298 -2.27 9.23 24.64
N ASP A 299 -1.47 10.06 25.33
CA ASP A 299 -0.02 9.90 25.41
C ASP A 299 0.42 8.59 26.08
N ARG A 300 -0.35 8.11 27.08
CA ARG A 300 -0.05 6.80 27.70
C ARG A 300 -0.21 5.67 26.68
N VAL A 301 -1.27 5.71 25.89
CA VAL A 301 -1.54 4.71 24.84
C VAL A 301 -0.49 4.81 23.72
N LEU A 302 -0.11 6.01 23.31
CA LEU A 302 0.97 6.22 22.33
C LEU A 302 2.29 5.61 22.82
N ARG A 303 2.67 5.82 24.09
CA ARG A 303 3.85 5.18 24.70
C ARG A 303 3.75 3.66 24.70
N ALA A 304 2.59 3.10 25.06
CA ALA A 304 2.35 1.65 25.02
C ALA A 304 2.39 1.08 23.59
N MET A 305 1.99 1.86 22.60
CA MET A 305 2.14 1.54 21.18
C MET A 305 3.58 1.68 20.65
N ASN A 306 4.54 2.10 21.49
CA ASN A 306 5.90 2.45 21.10
C ASN A 306 5.94 3.54 20.01
N ARG A 307 5.14 4.62 20.20
CA ARG A 307 5.10 5.80 19.34
C ARG A 307 5.91 6.91 20.00
N PRO A 308 7.08 7.33 19.45
CA PRO A 308 8.00 8.28 20.08
C PRO A 308 7.61 9.75 19.81
N TYR A 309 6.37 10.09 20.03
CA TYR A 309 5.80 11.44 20.02
C TYR A 309 4.57 11.45 20.95
N ASP A 310 4.18 12.63 21.38
CA ASP A 310 2.97 12.92 22.15
C ASP A 310 1.95 13.70 21.31
N VAL A 311 0.78 13.93 21.90
CA VAL A 311 -0.34 14.63 21.25
C VAL A 311 0.02 16.08 20.98
N GLU A 312 0.77 16.74 21.88
CA GLU A 312 1.20 18.15 21.72
C GLU A 312 2.07 18.29 20.46
N LYS A 313 3.09 17.45 20.32
CA LYS A 313 3.96 17.45 19.15
C LYS A 313 3.21 17.15 17.85
N TYR A 314 2.24 16.25 17.90
CA TYR A 314 1.39 15.97 16.75
C TYR A 314 0.59 17.20 16.33
N LEU A 315 -0.03 17.91 17.31
CA LEU A 315 -0.80 19.12 17.06
C LEU A 315 0.08 20.27 16.50
N GLU A 316 1.31 20.43 16.99
CA GLU A 316 2.28 21.39 16.44
C GLU A 316 2.56 21.14 14.95
N LEU A 317 2.80 19.86 14.58
CA LEU A 317 3.03 19.46 13.20
C LEU A 317 1.82 19.81 12.30
N ILE A 318 0.61 19.50 12.76
CA ILE A 318 -0.61 19.79 12.01
C ILE A 318 -0.84 21.31 11.88
N ALA A 319 -0.62 22.07 12.97
CA ALA A 319 -0.75 23.52 12.94
C ALA A 319 0.23 24.15 11.95
N TYR A 320 1.47 23.66 11.91
CA TYR A 320 2.45 24.12 10.93
C TYR A 320 2.03 23.76 9.51
N ALA A 321 1.68 22.50 9.26
CA ALA A 321 1.28 22.04 7.93
C ALA A 321 0.09 22.83 7.37
N ARG A 322 -0.94 23.10 8.18
CA ARG A 322 -2.10 23.89 7.78
C ARG A 322 -1.79 25.38 7.60
N ARG A 323 -0.80 25.90 8.31
CA ARG A 323 -0.37 27.30 8.13
C ARG A 323 0.28 27.51 6.77
N VAL A 324 1.12 26.56 6.32
CA VAL A 324 1.82 26.66 5.02
C VAL A 324 0.99 26.13 3.85
N MET A 325 0.00 25.28 4.14
CA MET A 325 -0.95 24.71 3.16
C MET A 325 -2.39 24.80 3.71
N PRO A 326 -3.07 25.94 3.58
CA PRO A 326 -4.45 26.11 4.10
C PRO A 326 -5.45 25.11 3.50
N GLU A 327 -5.23 24.66 2.25
CA GLU A 327 -6.05 23.68 1.52
C GLU A 327 -5.67 22.23 1.77
N LEU A 328 -4.77 21.97 2.74
CA LEU A 328 -4.27 20.63 3.03
C LEU A 328 -5.42 19.65 3.36
N VAL A 329 -5.49 18.56 2.62
CA VAL A 329 -6.33 17.40 2.95
C VAL A 329 -5.54 16.50 3.89
N LEU A 330 -6.03 16.39 5.12
CA LEU A 330 -5.36 15.62 6.18
C LEU A 330 -6.15 14.35 6.51
N THR A 331 -5.48 13.21 6.41
CA THR A 331 -6.04 11.90 6.79
C THR A 331 -5.17 11.20 7.82
N SER A 332 -5.73 10.28 8.58
CA SER A 332 -5.01 9.58 9.65
C SER A 332 -5.56 8.17 9.87
N ASP A 333 -4.78 7.36 10.59
CA ASP A 333 -5.22 6.09 11.17
C ASP A 333 -5.43 6.25 12.67
N VAL A 334 -6.47 5.60 13.19
CA VAL A 334 -6.76 5.53 14.63
C VAL A 334 -7.09 4.09 15.01
N ILE A 335 -6.49 3.64 16.10
CA ILE A 335 -6.76 2.32 16.72
C ILE A 335 -7.40 2.55 18.08
N ILE A 336 -8.64 2.10 18.26
CA ILE A 336 -9.38 2.09 19.53
C ILE A 336 -9.29 0.72 20.18
N GLY A 337 -9.32 0.69 21.50
CA GLY A 337 -9.31 -0.54 22.29
C GLY A 337 -7.96 -1.24 22.29
N PHE A 338 -6.87 -0.47 22.28
CA PHE A 338 -5.53 -1.01 22.50
C PHE A 338 -5.48 -1.71 23.87
N PRO A 339 -4.70 -2.82 24.07
CA PRO A 339 -4.67 -3.53 25.33
C PRO A 339 -4.40 -2.62 26.54
N GLY A 340 -5.32 -2.65 27.50
CA GLY A 340 -5.28 -1.81 28.70
C GLY A 340 -5.67 -0.34 28.47
N GLU A 341 -6.23 0.03 27.32
CA GLU A 341 -6.85 1.33 27.11
C GLU A 341 -8.15 1.41 27.90
N THR A 342 -8.41 2.52 28.57
CA THR A 342 -9.64 2.82 29.29
C THR A 342 -10.60 3.63 28.43
N GLU A 343 -11.88 3.69 28.81
CA GLU A 343 -12.87 4.53 28.13
C GLU A 343 -12.46 6.00 28.14
N ALA A 344 -11.96 6.51 29.27
CA ALA A 344 -11.51 7.90 29.37
C ALA A 344 -10.41 8.22 28.34
N GLU A 345 -9.44 7.33 28.16
CA GLU A 345 -8.35 7.47 27.19
C GLU A 345 -8.83 7.34 25.73
N ALA A 346 -9.80 6.47 25.48
CA ALA A 346 -10.45 6.41 24.18
C ALA A 346 -11.20 7.73 23.86
N MET A 347 -11.81 8.36 24.86
CA MET A 347 -12.46 9.66 24.69
C MET A 347 -11.47 10.82 24.48
N GLU A 348 -10.22 10.73 24.98
CA GLU A 348 -9.16 11.67 24.60
C GLU A 348 -8.88 11.59 23.08
N THR A 349 -8.93 10.39 22.51
CA THR A 349 -8.79 10.20 21.06
C THR A 349 -9.96 10.83 20.29
N VAL A 350 -11.19 10.69 20.79
CA VAL A 350 -12.37 11.35 20.19
C VAL A 350 -12.22 12.88 20.25
N ALA A 351 -11.81 13.43 21.39
CA ALA A 351 -11.57 14.88 21.56
C ALA A 351 -10.44 15.40 20.63
N LEU A 352 -9.39 14.60 20.42
CA LEU A 352 -8.36 14.94 19.43
C LEU A 352 -8.93 15.03 18.01
N VAL A 353 -9.79 14.08 17.61
CA VAL A 353 -10.44 14.08 16.30
C VAL A 353 -11.34 15.31 16.12
N GLU A 354 -12.11 15.68 17.13
CA GLU A 354 -12.92 16.91 17.14
C GLU A 354 -12.05 18.18 16.96
N LYS A 355 -10.89 18.21 17.63
CA LYS A 355 -9.95 19.33 17.58
C LYS A 355 -9.22 19.42 16.25
N VAL A 356 -8.73 18.30 15.74
CA VAL A 356 -7.94 18.26 14.48
C VAL A 356 -8.84 18.37 13.26
N ARG A 357 -10.04 17.81 13.28
CA ARG A 357 -10.98 17.78 12.14
C ARG A 357 -10.33 17.20 10.90
N PHE A 358 -10.08 15.90 10.93
CA PHE A 358 -9.52 15.18 9.77
C PHE A 358 -10.52 15.14 8.62
N ASP A 359 -10.02 15.17 7.39
CA ASP A 359 -10.84 14.99 6.19
C ASP A 359 -11.40 13.57 6.09
N ALA A 360 -10.60 12.59 6.48
CA ALA A 360 -11.01 11.20 6.63
C ALA A 360 -10.13 10.46 7.65
N LEU A 361 -10.70 9.47 8.32
CA LEU A 361 -9.96 8.53 9.18
C LEU A 361 -10.14 7.10 8.70
N PHE A 362 -9.05 6.34 8.79
CA PHE A 362 -9.10 4.88 8.79
C PHE A 362 -9.12 4.41 10.24
N THR A 363 -10.27 3.93 10.69
CA THR A 363 -10.54 3.57 12.07
C THR A 363 -10.55 2.07 12.27
N PHE A 364 -9.91 1.62 13.34
CA PHE A 364 -9.78 0.19 13.65
C PHE A 364 -10.02 -0.05 15.14
N ILE A 365 -10.68 -1.17 15.46
CA ILE A 365 -10.58 -1.74 16.79
C ILE A 365 -9.33 -2.61 16.81
N PHE A 366 -8.50 -2.49 17.85
CA PHE A 366 -7.28 -3.28 17.98
C PHE A 366 -7.54 -4.77 17.72
N SER A 367 -6.69 -5.35 16.88
CA SER A 367 -6.70 -6.77 16.56
C SER A 367 -5.29 -7.33 16.77
N PRO A 368 -5.08 -8.25 17.72
CA PRO A 368 -3.76 -8.78 18.03
C PRO A 368 -3.14 -9.50 16.82
N ARG A 369 -1.88 -9.22 16.55
CA ARG A 369 -1.10 -9.93 15.52
C ARG A 369 -0.11 -10.86 16.19
N PRO A 370 -0.22 -12.18 15.98
CA PRO A 370 0.72 -13.13 16.56
C PRO A 370 2.17 -12.72 16.28
N GLY A 371 3.01 -12.84 17.29
CA GLY A 371 4.42 -12.44 17.22
C GLY A 371 4.71 -11.00 17.64
N THR A 372 3.71 -10.10 17.68
CA THR A 372 3.91 -8.71 18.11
C THR A 372 3.89 -8.57 19.63
N PRO A 373 4.60 -7.58 20.22
CA PRO A 373 4.58 -7.31 21.67
C PRO A 373 3.15 -7.04 22.19
N ALA A 374 2.34 -6.25 21.48
CA ALA A 374 1.00 -5.90 21.91
C ALA A 374 0.04 -7.12 21.97
N ALA A 375 0.29 -8.16 21.17
CA ALA A 375 -0.52 -9.38 21.21
C ALA A 375 -0.35 -10.19 22.52
N ARG A 376 0.69 -9.88 23.33
CA ARG A 376 0.98 -10.54 24.61
C ARG A 376 0.49 -9.73 25.80
N LEU A 377 0.02 -8.51 25.59
CA LEU A 377 -0.48 -7.66 26.65
C LEU A 377 -1.84 -8.15 27.15
N PRO A 378 -2.11 -8.05 28.47
CA PRO A 378 -3.45 -8.31 29.02
C PRO A 378 -4.45 -7.34 28.39
N ASP A 379 -5.58 -7.88 27.95
CA ASP A 379 -6.67 -7.10 27.35
C ASP A 379 -7.99 -7.38 28.09
N PRO A 380 -8.23 -6.69 29.22
CA PRO A 380 -9.38 -6.97 30.08
C PRO A 380 -10.68 -6.39 29.56
N VAL A 381 -10.64 -5.48 28.56
CA VAL A 381 -11.82 -4.79 28.07
C VAL A 381 -12.57 -5.65 27.06
N PRO A 382 -13.86 -5.95 27.29
CA PRO A 382 -14.68 -6.71 26.36
C PRO A 382 -14.80 -6.02 24.98
N ARG A 383 -14.97 -6.82 23.93
CA ARG A 383 -15.10 -6.29 22.59
C ARG A 383 -16.32 -5.38 22.41
N GLU A 384 -17.40 -5.67 23.09
CA GLU A 384 -18.63 -4.87 23.05
C GLU A 384 -18.40 -3.45 23.59
N GLU A 385 -17.56 -3.28 24.61
CA GLU A 385 -17.22 -1.96 25.14
C GLU A 385 -16.34 -1.19 24.15
N LYS A 386 -15.33 -1.83 23.59
CA LYS A 386 -14.50 -1.24 22.52
C LYS A 386 -15.31 -0.84 21.29
N GLN A 387 -16.37 -1.61 20.97
CA GLN A 387 -17.27 -1.28 19.86
C GLN A 387 -18.04 0.02 20.15
N LYS A 388 -18.50 0.26 21.37
CA LYS A 388 -19.18 1.52 21.74
C LYS A 388 -18.25 2.72 21.56
N TRP A 389 -17.00 2.61 21.99
CA TRP A 389 -16.00 3.68 21.81
C TRP A 389 -15.71 3.94 20.33
N PHE A 390 -15.58 2.86 19.57
CA PHE A 390 -15.38 2.92 18.13
C PHE A 390 -16.54 3.59 17.38
N ASP A 391 -17.78 3.23 17.74
CA ASP A 391 -18.99 3.79 17.14
C ASP A 391 -19.08 5.30 17.42
N ARG A 392 -18.71 5.73 18.63
CA ARG A 392 -18.65 7.15 19.00
C ARG A 392 -17.59 7.91 18.18
N LEU A 393 -16.40 7.34 18.04
CA LEU A 393 -15.34 7.91 17.17
C LEU A 393 -15.83 8.06 15.73
N CYS A 394 -16.45 7.02 15.19
CA CYS A 394 -16.95 7.04 13.81
C CYS A 394 -18.07 8.08 13.62
N ALA A 395 -18.98 8.21 14.59
CA ALA A 395 -20.06 9.20 14.53
C ALA A 395 -19.51 10.63 14.46
N VAL A 396 -18.50 10.95 15.29
CA VAL A 396 -17.85 12.27 15.30
C VAL A 396 -17.14 12.52 13.96
N GLN A 397 -16.33 11.57 13.50
CA GLN A 397 -15.60 11.73 12.23
C GLN A 397 -16.55 11.84 11.02
N ASN A 398 -17.62 11.08 10.99
CA ASN A 398 -18.60 11.13 9.90
C ASN A 398 -19.24 12.53 9.79
N GLY A 399 -19.60 13.13 10.94
CA GLY A 399 -20.09 14.51 10.98
C GLY A 399 -19.08 15.52 10.44
N ILE A 400 -17.80 15.39 10.86
CA ILE A 400 -16.72 16.25 10.38
C ILE A 400 -16.53 16.11 8.87
N SER A 401 -16.47 14.86 8.37
CA SER A 401 -16.28 14.60 6.94
C SER A 401 -17.43 15.19 6.10
N GLU A 402 -18.67 15.06 6.56
CA GLU A 402 -19.84 15.62 5.89
C GLU A 402 -19.79 17.16 5.85
N GLU A 403 -19.42 17.81 6.95
CA GLU A 403 -19.27 19.27 7.00
C GLU A 403 -18.17 19.76 6.04
N LEU A 404 -17.01 19.07 6.02
CA LEU A 404 -15.90 19.42 5.14
C LEU A 404 -16.26 19.18 3.66
N HIS A 405 -16.95 18.10 3.33
CA HIS A 405 -17.39 17.85 1.96
C HIS A 405 -18.43 18.85 1.48
N ARG A 406 -19.36 19.29 2.33
CA ARG A 406 -20.37 20.29 2.00
C ARG A 406 -19.78 21.61 1.53
N GLN A 407 -18.57 21.97 1.99
CA GLN A 407 -17.87 23.20 1.57
C GLN A 407 -17.50 23.22 0.08
N TYR A 408 -17.43 22.06 -0.58
CA TYR A 408 -17.12 21.95 -2.00
C TYR A 408 -18.34 22.12 -2.91
N VAL A 409 -19.56 22.02 -2.37
CA VAL A 409 -20.79 22.18 -3.17
C VAL A 409 -20.84 23.57 -3.77
N GLY A 410 -21.06 23.63 -5.08
CA GLY A 410 -21.03 24.87 -5.85
C GLY A 410 -19.67 25.26 -6.43
N GLN A 411 -18.59 24.55 -6.06
CA GLN A 411 -17.25 24.80 -6.62
C GLN A 411 -17.03 23.93 -7.87
N THR A 412 -16.16 24.39 -8.77
CA THR A 412 -15.61 23.60 -9.88
C THR A 412 -14.20 23.15 -9.51
N LEU A 413 -13.98 21.84 -9.50
CA LEU A 413 -12.72 21.22 -9.10
C LEU A 413 -12.07 20.52 -10.27
N ARG A 414 -10.75 20.65 -10.41
CA ARG A 414 -9.96 19.84 -11.33
C ARG A 414 -9.79 18.44 -10.76
N CYS A 415 -10.36 17.43 -11.42
CA CYS A 415 -10.39 16.03 -10.99
C CYS A 415 -9.76 15.11 -12.04
N LEU A 416 -9.03 14.10 -11.60
CA LEU A 416 -8.59 13.00 -12.46
C LEU A 416 -9.74 11.98 -12.56
N VAL A 417 -10.29 11.78 -13.75
CA VAL A 417 -11.29 10.73 -13.99
C VAL A 417 -10.56 9.38 -13.99
N ASP A 418 -10.84 8.54 -13.00
CA ASP A 418 -10.05 7.34 -12.72
C ASP A 418 -10.78 6.03 -13.03
N GLY A 419 -12.07 6.09 -13.36
CA GLY A 419 -12.83 4.90 -13.70
C GLY A 419 -14.25 5.15 -14.18
N VAL A 420 -14.85 4.07 -14.64
CA VAL A 420 -16.27 4.00 -14.95
C VAL A 420 -17.00 3.38 -13.78
N SER A 421 -18.18 3.90 -13.45
CA SER A 421 -19.08 3.38 -12.43
C SER A 421 -20.24 2.66 -13.05
N ASP A 422 -20.74 1.59 -12.41
CA ASP A 422 -21.96 0.90 -12.79
C ASP A 422 -23.24 1.60 -12.27
N ASP A 423 -23.08 2.70 -11.53
CA ASP A 423 -24.20 3.51 -11.06
C ASP A 423 -24.90 4.19 -12.23
N ALA A 424 -26.23 4.04 -12.31
CA ALA A 424 -27.02 4.58 -13.41
C ALA A 424 -27.01 6.13 -13.43
N ARG A 425 -26.85 6.78 -12.30
CA ARG A 425 -26.83 8.24 -12.17
C ARG A 425 -25.41 8.80 -12.35
N TRP A 426 -24.40 8.10 -11.85
CA TRP A 426 -23.02 8.56 -11.80
C TRP A 426 -22.12 7.59 -12.58
N GLN A 427 -21.94 7.85 -13.87
CA GLN A 427 -21.24 6.93 -14.78
C GLN A 427 -19.73 6.91 -14.62
N LEU A 428 -19.16 7.93 -13.95
CA LEU A 428 -17.73 8.09 -13.78
C LEU A 428 -17.35 8.20 -12.31
N THR A 429 -16.17 7.72 -12.00
CA THR A 429 -15.43 8.05 -10.76
C THR A 429 -14.25 8.94 -11.09
N ALA A 430 -13.99 9.91 -10.21
CA ALA A 430 -12.88 10.82 -10.34
C ALA A 430 -12.28 11.12 -8.95
N ARG A 431 -11.10 11.74 -8.95
CA ARG A 431 -10.45 12.17 -7.72
C ARG A 431 -9.94 13.60 -7.83
N THR A 432 -10.17 14.37 -6.77
CA THR A 432 -9.56 15.69 -6.64
C THR A 432 -8.06 15.59 -6.39
N ALA A 433 -7.33 16.70 -6.53
CA ALA A 433 -5.91 16.77 -6.15
C ALA A 433 -5.68 16.38 -4.68
N GLY A 434 -6.62 16.66 -3.77
CA GLY A 434 -6.60 16.20 -2.38
C GLY A 434 -7.02 14.74 -2.16
N GLY A 435 -7.31 13.98 -3.22
CA GLY A 435 -7.64 12.55 -3.14
C GLY A 435 -9.09 12.23 -2.80
N ARG A 436 -10.01 13.22 -2.71
CA ARG A 436 -11.42 12.98 -2.46
C ARG A 436 -12.08 12.29 -3.64
N LEU A 437 -12.92 11.30 -3.33
CA LEU A 437 -13.74 10.61 -4.33
C LEU A 437 -14.82 11.57 -4.85
N VAL A 438 -14.98 11.58 -6.16
CA VAL A 438 -16.03 12.31 -6.87
C VAL A 438 -16.78 11.32 -7.77
N HIS A 439 -18.07 11.20 -7.58
CA HIS A 439 -18.95 10.53 -8.53
C HIS A 439 -19.49 11.58 -9.48
N CYS A 440 -19.34 11.40 -10.78
CA CYS A 440 -19.76 12.41 -11.74
C CYS A 440 -20.40 11.84 -13.00
N THR A 441 -21.19 12.68 -13.66
CA THR A 441 -21.71 12.42 -15.00
C THR A 441 -20.73 12.95 -16.03
N GLY A 442 -20.65 12.30 -17.20
CA GLY A 442 -19.79 12.73 -18.30
C GLY A 442 -19.53 11.62 -19.32
N ASP A 443 -18.71 11.94 -20.31
CA ASP A 443 -18.31 10.97 -21.33
C ASP A 443 -17.29 9.97 -20.74
N LYS A 444 -17.57 8.67 -20.94
CA LYS A 444 -16.66 7.57 -20.50
C LYS A 444 -15.27 7.64 -21.14
N ASN A 445 -15.13 8.32 -22.26
CA ASN A 445 -13.83 8.56 -22.89
C ASN A 445 -12.90 9.51 -22.08
N ALA A 446 -13.45 10.19 -21.07
CA ALA A 446 -12.68 11.05 -20.17
C ALA A 446 -11.81 10.27 -19.16
N VAL A 447 -11.95 8.93 -19.06
CA VAL A 447 -11.14 8.11 -18.16
C VAL A 447 -9.65 8.24 -18.50
N GLY A 448 -8.84 8.56 -17.50
CA GLY A 448 -7.41 8.82 -17.65
C GLY A 448 -7.06 10.30 -17.88
N GLU A 449 -8.04 11.19 -17.88
CA GLU A 449 -7.84 12.61 -18.12
C GLU A 449 -8.21 13.46 -16.90
N TYR A 450 -7.57 14.63 -16.78
CA TYR A 450 -8.04 15.66 -15.87
C TYR A 450 -9.23 16.41 -16.50
N ARG A 451 -10.30 16.52 -15.73
CA ARG A 451 -11.50 17.29 -16.10
C ARG A 451 -11.90 18.24 -14.99
N ASN A 452 -12.51 19.34 -15.36
CA ASN A 452 -13.22 20.20 -14.42
C ASN A 452 -14.57 19.56 -14.10
N VAL A 453 -14.88 19.44 -12.82
CA VAL A 453 -16.13 18.86 -12.34
C VAL A 453 -16.82 19.89 -11.45
N LYS A 454 -18.02 20.29 -11.84
CA LYS A 454 -18.91 21.14 -11.05
C LYS A 454 -19.54 20.30 -9.95
N ILE A 455 -19.19 20.56 -8.69
CA ILE A 455 -19.74 19.82 -7.56
C ILE A 455 -21.16 20.31 -7.25
N THR A 456 -22.13 19.41 -7.32
CA THR A 456 -23.56 19.71 -7.13
C THR A 456 -24.10 19.20 -5.80
N ASP A 457 -23.45 18.17 -5.21
CA ASP A 457 -23.88 17.54 -3.96
C ASP A 457 -22.71 16.87 -3.24
N SER A 458 -22.92 16.49 -1.98
CA SER A 458 -21.92 15.78 -1.16
C SER A 458 -22.56 14.92 -0.08
N ASN A 459 -21.84 13.91 0.37
CA ASN A 459 -22.15 13.15 1.57
C ASN A 459 -20.87 12.91 2.40
N THR A 460 -20.98 12.10 3.45
CA THR A 460 -19.83 11.76 4.31
C THR A 460 -18.64 11.14 3.54
N TRP A 461 -18.88 10.45 2.41
CA TRP A 461 -17.90 9.60 1.74
C TRP A 461 -17.41 10.13 0.40
N ALA A 462 -18.21 10.95 -0.26
CA ALA A 462 -17.94 11.39 -1.63
C ALA A 462 -18.55 12.76 -1.95
N LEU A 463 -18.02 13.37 -3.00
CA LEU A 463 -18.59 14.50 -3.71
C LEU A 463 -19.36 13.98 -4.94
N PHE A 464 -20.34 14.74 -5.41
CA PHE A 464 -21.11 14.44 -6.60
C PHE A 464 -21.13 15.65 -7.53
N GLY A 465 -21.03 15.41 -8.83
CA GLY A 465 -20.96 16.53 -9.79
C GLY A 465 -21.09 16.16 -11.23
N GLU A 466 -20.85 17.15 -12.07
CA GLU A 466 -20.97 17.05 -13.52
C GLU A 466 -19.68 17.51 -14.17
N VAL A 467 -19.17 16.76 -15.16
CA VAL A 467 -18.00 17.17 -15.96
C VAL A 467 -18.41 18.33 -16.85
N GLU A 468 -17.65 19.43 -16.81
CA GLU A 468 -17.82 20.61 -17.66
C GLU A 468 -17.07 20.48 -18.98
#